data_da2c3ab2a9eed6b5252a892a0691f855
#
_entry.id   da2c3ab2a9eed6b5252a892a0691f855
#
_cell.length_a   1.000
_cell.length_b   1.000
_cell.length_c   1.000
_cell.angle_alpha   90.00
_cell.angle_beta   90.00
_cell.angle_gamma   90.00
#
_symmetry.space_group_name_H-M   'P 1'
#
loop_
_entity.id
_entity.type
_entity.pdbx_description
1 polymer ?
#
loop_
_entity_poly.entity_id
_entity_poly.type
_entity_poly.pdbx_seq_one_letter_code
_entity_poly.pdbx_strand_id
1 'polypeptide(L)'
;MRTLFQIIQQEFQKENDLVLASIVASSGSTPRGAGSRMLVGKKGRVAGTIGGGSVEYRAELMALDILEKKESCEHEFRLNRKDVENIGMICGGDVTVFFQYLDHNDPIIMELAVTAETLYKERKDFWLICDLHATSGMSLYSASYGLTGNADVPSSILSSLSARPCRHRNETCDLFTEQIGTSGTVYVFGGGHVSQKLVPILASVDFHCIVLDDRPEFTDPALFPDAAETILCDFDHLDQSISITDADYCCVMTRGHAYDTIVQAQLLATPAFYIGVIGSLAKRAGVFHRLVKEYGIDERELDRIITPVGLNIKAETPAEIAISITGQMIQVRAERKAAMK
;
A
#
# COMPACT_ATOMS: atom_id res chain seq x y z
N MET A 1 -2.27 5.63 2.68
CA MET A 1 -3.63 5.90 2.15
C MET A 1 -4.73 5.60 3.16
N ARG A 2 -4.69 4.46 3.85
CA ARG A 2 -5.66 4.16 4.94
C ARG A 2 -5.77 5.31 5.95
N THR A 3 -4.64 5.84 6.38
CA THR A 3 -4.57 6.98 7.30
C THR A 3 -5.27 8.24 6.77
N LEU A 4 -5.31 8.47 5.44
CA LEU A 4 -5.94 9.65 4.86
C LEU A 4 -7.45 9.70 5.14
N PHE A 5 -8.18 8.61 4.87
CA PHE A 5 -9.61 8.54 5.12
C PHE A 5 -9.95 8.60 6.61
N GLN A 6 -9.11 7.99 7.48
CA GLN A 6 -9.26 8.10 8.92
C GLN A 6 -9.09 9.54 9.41
N ILE A 7 -8.13 10.29 8.84
CA ILE A 7 -7.93 11.71 9.17
C ILE A 7 -9.10 12.55 8.68
N ILE A 8 -9.61 12.31 7.47
CA ILE A 8 -10.81 12.99 6.95
C ILE A 8 -11.99 12.78 7.91
N GLN A 9 -12.25 11.55 8.35
CA GLN A 9 -13.31 11.25 9.33
C GLN A 9 -13.12 12.01 10.65
N GLN A 10 -11.89 12.01 11.18
CA GLN A 10 -11.58 12.70 12.44
C GLN A 10 -11.76 14.22 12.34
N GLU A 11 -11.38 14.83 11.22
CA GLU A 11 -11.53 16.28 11.03
C GLU A 11 -12.98 16.65 10.76
N PHE A 12 -13.74 15.84 10.03
CA PHE A 12 -15.17 16.05 9.78
C PHE A 12 -16.02 15.93 11.07
N GLN A 13 -15.64 15.01 11.98
CA GLN A 13 -16.25 14.93 13.31
C GLN A 13 -16.03 16.20 14.16
N LYS A 14 -15.02 17.02 13.82
CA LYS A 14 -14.74 18.32 14.43
C LYS A 14 -15.33 19.49 13.63
N GLU A 15 -16.17 19.20 12.64
CA GLU A 15 -16.79 20.19 11.73
C GLU A 15 -15.75 21.02 10.95
N ASN A 16 -14.61 20.41 10.59
CA ASN A 16 -13.55 21.04 9.80
C ASN A 16 -13.66 20.66 8.33
N ASP A 17 -13.82 21.68 7.46
CA ASP A 17 -13.62 21.52 6.02
C ASP A 17 -12.15 21.27 5.71
N LEU A 18 -11.90 20.56 4.61
CA LEU A 18 -10.56 20.18 4.18
C LEU A 18 -10.34 20.47 2.68
N VAL A 19 -9.09 20.56 2.27
CA VAL A 19 -8.69 20.49 0.86
C VAL A 19 -7.76 19.32 0.66
N LEU A 20 -8.10 18.46 -0.29
CA LEU A 20 -7.24 17.38 -0.76
C LEU A 20 -6.46 17.86 -1.99
N ALA A 21 -5.17 18.16 -1.82
CA ALA A 21 -4.27 18.49 -2.92
C ALA A 21 -3.62 17.21 -3.45
N SER A 22 -3.89 16.84 -4.70
CA SER A 22 -3.40 15.60 -5.34
C SER A 22 -2.58 15.93 -6.59
N ILE A 23 -1.40 15.34 -6.75
CA ILE A 23 -0.67 15.40 -8.02
C ILE A 23 -1.41 14.48 -9.01
N VAL A 24 -1.97 15.06 -10.07
CA VAL A 24 -2.74 14.35 -11.11
C VAL A 24 -1.93 14.15 -12.39
N ALA A 25 -0.87 14.94 -12.59
CA ALA A 25 0.11 14.74 -13.66
C ALA A 25 1.48 15.27 -13.23
N SER A 26 2.55 14.66 -13.77
CA SER A 26 3.92 15.13 -13.59
C SER A 26 4.76 14.85 -14.83
N SER A 27 5.71 15.75 -15.14
CA SER A 27 6.65 15.59 -16.24
C SER A 27 8.07 15.95 -15.80
N GLY A 28 9.06 15.36 -16.43
CA GLY A 28 10.47 15.59 -16.09
C GLY A 28 10.87 15.04 -14.70
N SER A 29 11.87 15.66 -14.08
CA SER A 29 12.34 15.26 -12.75
C SER A 29 11.57 16.00 -11.67
N THR A 30 10.63 15.31 -11.05
CA THR A 30 9.81 15.85 -9.96
C THR A 30 10.08 15.14 -8.63
N PRO A 31 9.95 15.80 -7.47
CA PRO A 31 10.18 15.18 -6.16
C PRO A 31 9.19 14.03 -5.87
N ARG A 32 7.97 14.13 -6.40
CA ARG A 32 6.91 13.13 -6.28
C ARG A 32 6.12 13.03 -7.58
N GLY A 33 5.65 11.84 -7.90
CA GLY A 33 4.81 11.56 -9.06
C GLY A 33 3.31 11.66 -8.78
N ALA A 34 2.51 11.42 -9.82
CA ALA A 34 1.06 11.33 -9.74
C ALA A 34 0.61 10.34 -8.66
N GLY A 35 -0.48 10.67 -7.96
CA GLY A 35 -0.98 9.93 -6.80
C GLY A 35 -0.47 10.43 -5.45
N SER A 36 0.55 11.30 -5.41
CA SER A 36 0.98 11.94 -4.16
C SER A 36 -0.04 12.97 -3.70
N ARG A 37 -0.34 12.98 -2.40
CA ARG A 37 -1.41 13.80 -1.83
C ARG A 37 -1.01 14.50 -0.54
N MET A 38 -1.65 15.64 -0.31
CA MET A 38 -1.56 16.43 0.90
C MET A 38 -2.96 16.85 1.32
N LEU A 39 -3.29 16.70 2.60
CA LEU A 39 -4.54 17.17 3.20
C LEU A 39 -4.27 18.46 3.98
N VAL A 40 -5.05 19.49 3.70
CA VAL A 40 -4.90 20.82 4.30
C VAL A 40 -6.22 21.21 4.97
N GLY A 41 -6.14 21.66 6.20
CA GLY A 41 -7.23 22.26 6.98
C GLY A 41 -6.94 23.71 7.32
N LYS A 42 -7.83 24.37 8.07
CA LYS A 42 -7.73 25.80 8.44
C LYS A 42 -6.41 26.21 9.12
N LYS A 43 -5.69 25.26 9.75
CA LYS A 43 -4.42 25.51 10.44
C LYS A 43 -3.19 25.14 9.61
N GLY A 44 -3.38 24.82 8.32
CA GLY A 44 -2.34 24.36 7.43
C GLY A 44 -2.42 22.84 7.19
N ARG A 45 -1.29 22.25 6.81
CA ARG A 45 -1.20 20.83 6.47
C ARG A 45 -1.55 19.92 7.66
N VAL A 46 -2.51 19.02 7.43
CA VAL A 46 -2.96 18.01 8.39
C VAL A 46 -2.24 16.69 8.18
N ALA A 47 -2.06 16.28 6.91
CA ALA A 47 -1.41 15.00 6.57
C ALA A 47 -0.84 15.00 5.15
N GLY A 48 0.01 14.01 4.88
CA GLY A 48 0.55 13.74 3.54
C GLY A 48 1.59 14.74 3.06
N THR A 49 2.01 14.59 1.79
CA THR A 49 2.99 15.46 1.12
C THR A 49 2.90 15.30 -0.39
N ILE A 50 3.10 16.40 -1.12
CA ILE A 50 3.22 16.41 -2.58
C ILE A 50 4.67 16.60 -3.05
N GLY A 51 5.66 16.47 -2.14
CA GLY A 51 7.07 16.45 -2.49
C GLY A 51 7.96 17.41 -1.71
N GLY A 52 7.39 18.21 -0.82
CA GLY A 52 8.14 19.18 0.00
C GLY A 52 8.56 20.44 -0.76
N GLY A 53 9.35 21.27 -0.09
CA GLY A 53 9.93 22.49 -0.66
C GLY A 53 8.89 23.56 -1.03
N SER A 54 9.25 24.40 -2.00
CA SER A 54 8.44 25.56 -2.41
C SER A 54 7.11 25.20 -3.05
N VAL A 55 7.05 24.09 -3.79
CA VAL A 55 5.79 23.63 -4.42
C VAL A 55 4.78 23.28 -3.34
N GLU A 56 5.19 22.52 -2.34
CA GLU A 56 4.31 22.14 -1.25
C GLU A 56 3.85 23.36 -0.44
N TYR A 57 4.76 24.27 -0.12
CA TYR A 57 4.44 25.51 0.57
C TYR A 57 3.43 26.39 -0.21
N ARG A 58 3.66 26.57 -1.52
CA ARG A 58 2.73 27.32 -2.38
C ARG A 58 1.37 26.61 -2.53
N ALA A 59 1.39 25.30 -2.66
CA ALA A 59 0.18 24.49 -2.69
C ALA A 59 -0.61 24.57 -1.38
N GLU A 60 0.06 24.61 -0.23
CA GLU A 60 -0.58 24.82 1.07
C GLU A 60 -1.28 26.18 1.15
N LEU A 61 -0.61 27.26 0.72
CA LEU A 61 -1.22 28.59 0.66
C LEU A 61 -2.45 28.64 -0.27
N MET A 62 -2.36 28.00 -1.45
CA MET A 62 -3.51 27.89 -2.36
C MET A 62 -4.66 27.08 -1.75
N ALA A 63 -4.34 26.00 -1.03
CA ALA A 63 -5.37 25.21 -0.36
C ALA A 63 -6.10 26.01 0.73
N LEU A 64 -5.43 26.91 1.43
CA LEU A 64 -6.07 27.81 2.40
C LEU A 64 -7.03 28.82 1.70
N ASP A 65 -6.65 29.37 0.55
CA ASP A 65 -7.52 30.21 -0.25
C ASP A 65 -8.74 29.45 -0.79
N ILE A 66 -8.56 28.19 -1.17
CA ILE A 66 -9.63 27.28 -1.61
C ILE A 66 -10.60 26.96 -0.46
N LEU A 67 -10.12 26.79 0.77
CA LEU A 67 -10.98 26.62 1.95
C LEU A 67 -11.90 27.81 2.18
N GLU A 68 -11.44 29.04 1.87
CA GLU A 68 -12.27 30.24 1.98
C GLU A 68 -13.28 30.36 0.84
N LYS A 69 -12.86 30.03 -0.40
CA LYS A 69 -13.69 30.12 -1.61
C LYS A 69 -14.66 28.96 -1.78
N LYS A 70 -14.32 27.79 -1.20
CA LYS A 70 -15.07 26.54 -1.32
C LYS A 70 -15.22 26.03 -2.75
N GLU A 71 -14.23 26.27 -3.59
CA GLU A 71 -14.22 25.89 -5.00
C GLU A 71 -12.98 25.09 -5.35
N SER A 72 -13.18 23.88 -5.88
CA SER A 72 -12.09 23.02 -6.36
C SER A 72 -11.44 23.60 -7.61
N CYS A 73 -10.13 23.44 -7.76
CA CYS A 73 -9.42 23.90 -8.97
C CYS A 73 -8.17 23.08 -9.26
N GLU A 74 -7.69 23.19 -10.49
CA GLU A 74 -6.40 22.63 -10.92
C GLU A 74 -5.36 23.76 -11.05
N HIS A 75 -4.11 23.47 -10.67
CA HIS A 75 -3.00 24.38 -10.86
C HIS A 75 -1.72 23.64 -11.31
N GLU A 76 -1.05 24.22 -12.32
CA GLU A 76 0.22 23.73 -12.82
C GLU A 76 1.40 24.48 -12.18
N PHE A 77 2.27 23.75 -11.49
CA PHE A 77 3.52 24.27 -10.95
C PHE A 77 4.67 23.94 -11.90
N ARG A 78 5.27 24.98 -12.49
CA ARG A 78 6.46 24.86 -13.36
C ARG A 78 7.72 25.08 -12.54
N LEU A 79 8.58 24.07 -12.49
CA LEU A 79 9.84 24.11 -11.76
C LEU A 79 10.95 24.62 -12.67
N ASN A 80 10.95 25.92 -12.96
CA ASN A 80 11.97 26.54 -13.83
C ASN A 80 13.32 26.69 -13.10
N ARG A 81 14.44 26.59 -13.85
CA ARG A 81 15.81 26.78 -13.31
C ARG A 81 16.01 28.12 -12.59
N LYS A 82 15.25 29.17 -12.91
CA LYS A 82 15.33 30.48 -12.24
C LYS A 82 14.68 30.48 -10.87
N ASP A 83 13.67 29.64 -10.63
CA ASP A 83 13.08 29.44 -9.31
C ASP A 83 14.02 28.58 -8.42
N VAL A 84 14.87 27.77 -9.04
CA VAL A 84 15.88 26.89 -8.43
C VAL A 84 16.98 27.70 -7.72
N GLU A 85 17.45 28.82 -8.32
CA GLU A 85 18.52 29.64 -7.70
C GLU A 85 18.07 30.34 -6.41
N ASN A 86 16.78 30.60 -6.25
CA ASN A 86 16.22 31.21 -5.05
C ASN A 86 15.80 30.22 -3.96
N ILE A 87 15.70 28.90 -4.25
CA ILE A 87 15.04 27.94 -3.36
C ILE A 87 15.86 26.64 -3.15
N GLY A 88 17.03 26.51 -3.80
CA GLY A 88 17.95 25.37 -3.55
C GLY A 88 17.45 24.00 -4.05
N MET A 89 16.49 23.93 -4.98
CA MET A 89 16.01 22.67 -5.55
C MET A 89 16.58 22.44 -6.95
N ILE A 90 17.08 21.22 -7.23
CA ILE A 90 17.72 20.82 -8.49
C ILE A 90 16.72 20.17 -9.47
N CYS A 91 15.43 20.17 -9.18
CA CYS A 91 14.42 19.48 -9.98
C CYS A 91 13.88 20.40 -11.08
N GLY A 92 13.93 19.96 -12.35
CA GLY A 92 13.45 20.66 -13.53
C GLY A 92 12.30 19.90 -14.18
N GLY A 93 11.13 19.89 -13.58
CA GLY A 93 9.92 19.23 -14.11
C GLY A 93 8.67 20.03 -13.78
N ASP A 94 7.53 19.64 -14.33
CA ASP A 94 6.25 20.27 -14.06
C ASP A 94 5.35 19.31 -13.28
N VAL A 95 4.54 19.84 -12.35
CA VAL A 95 3.53 19.07 -11.62
C VAL A 95 2.18 19.79 -11.73
N THR A 96 1.15 19.02 -12.04
CA THR A 96 -0.23 19.47 -12.01
C THR A 96 -0.88 18.96 -10.75
N VAL A 97 -1.38 19.88 -9.93
CA VAL A 97 -2.05 19.57 -8.66
C VAL A 97 -3.52 19.91 -8.80
N PHE A 98 -4.37 18.96 -8.50
CA PHE A 98 -5.80 19.18 -8.34
C PHE A 98 -6.10 19.39 -6.86
N PHE A 99 -6.76 20.49 -6.54
CA PHE A 99 -7.19 20.88 -5.20
C PHE A 99 -8.69 20.62 -5.09
N GLN A 100 -9.05 19.58 -4.39
CA GLN A 100 -10.44 19.21 -4.16
C GLN A 100 -10.89 19.73 -2.79
N TYR A 101 -11.88 20.64 -2.80
CA TYR A 101 -12.55 21.07 -1.58
C TYR A 101 -13.45 19.95 -1.07
N LEU A 102 -13.37 19.66 0.23
CA LEU A 102 -14.14 18.64 0.92
C LEU A 102 -14.97 19.33 2.03
N ASP A 103 -16.28 19.39 1.84
CA ASP A 103 -17.23 19.91 2.82
C ASP A 103 -17.51 18.86 3.88
N HIS A 104 -17.33 19.21 5.16
CA HIS A 104 -17.62 18.30 6.27
C HIS A 104 -19.11 17.92 6.37
N ASN A 105 -20.01 18.69 5.75
CA ASN A 105 -21.43 18.38 5.67
C ASN A 105 -21.79 17.48 4.47
N ASP A 106 -20.84 17.19 3.57
CA ASP A 106 -21.10 16.29 2.45
C ASP A 106 -21.16 14.83 2.93
N PRO A 107 -22.35 14.19 2.95
CA PRO A 107 -22.50 12.82 3.42
C PRO A 107 -21.75 11.81 2.55
N ILE A 108 -21.52 12.15 1.27
CA ILE A 108 -20.82 11.25 0.32
C ILE A 108 -19.39 11.05 0.74
N ILE A 109 -18.67 12.08 1.14
CA ILE A 109 -17.27 11.95 1.57
C ILE A 109 -17.14 11.07 2.82
N MET A 110 -18.09 11.18 3.76
CA MET A 110 -18.13 10.29 4.93
C MET A 110 -18.46 8.86 4.55
N GLU A 111 -19.38 8.64 3.61
CA GLU A 111 -19.70 7.31 3.08
C GLU A 111 -18.47 6.68 2.42
N LEU A 112 -17.75 7.44 1.59
CA LEU A 112 -16.50 6.97 0.95
C LEU A 112 -15.44 6.60 1.99
N ALA A 113 -15.30 7.38 3.05
CA ALA A 113 -14.32 7.09 4.09
C ALA A 113 -14.65 5.80 4.85
N VAL A 114 -15.92 5.54 5.15
CA VAL A 114 -16.40 4.29 5.77
C VAL A 114 -16.22 3.11 4.83
N THR A 115 -16.59 3.28 3.55
CA THR A 115 -16.43 2.25 2.51
C THR A 115 -14.95 1.89 2.30
N ALA A 116 -14.06 2.89 2.24
CA ALA A 116 -12.62 2.66 2.13
C ALA A 116 -12.09 1.84 3.32
N GLU A 117 -12.52 2.16 4.54
CA GLU A 117 -12.11 1.41 5.73
C GLU A 117 -12.58 -0.05 5.68
N THR A 118 -13.81 -0.29 5.22
CA THR A 118 -14.35 -1.65 5.02
C THR A 118 -13.54 -2.41 3.98
N LEU A 119 -13.28 -1.81 2.82
CA LEU A 119 -12.48 -2.41 1.75
C LEU A 119 -11.05 -2.73 2.18
N TYR A 120 -10.43 -1.86 3.01
CA TYR A 120 -9.12 -2.14 3.61
C TYR A 120 -9.17 -3.33 4.58
N LYS A 121 -10.20 -3.40 5.43
CA LYS A 121 -10.39 -4.53 6.37
C LYS A 121 -10.61 -5.85 5.64
N GLU A 122 -11.39 -5.82 4.56
CA GLU A 122 -11.69 -6.98 3.71
C GLU A 122 -10.57 -7.31 2.72
N ARG A 123 -9.50 -6.52 2.67
CA ARG A 123 -8.33 -6.72 1.79
C ARG A 123 -8.73 -6.81 0.32
N LYS A 124 -9.56 -5.88 -0.13
CA LYS A 124 -10.02 -5.81 -1.52
C LYS A 124 -9.16 -4.84 -2.33
N ASP A 125 -9.00 -5.17 -3.61
CA ASP A 125 -8.52 -4.19 -4.58
C ASP A 125 -9.59 -3.13 -4.79
N PHE A 126 -9.20 -1.86 -4.62
CA PHE A 126 -10.10 -0.76 -4.91
C PHE A 126 -9.38 0.51 -5.35
N TRP A 127 -10.10 1.31 -6.10
CA TRP A 127 -9.59 2.54 -6.73
C TRP A 127 -10.33 3.75 -6.20
N LEU A 128 -9.58 4.82 -6.00
CA LEU A 128 -10.11 6.16 -5.85
C LEU A 128 -10.20 6.80 -7.24
N ILE A 129 -11.35 7.38 -7.55
CA ILE A 129 -11.65 8.06 -8.80
C ILE A 129 -12.09 9.48 -8.46
N CYS A 130 -11.32 10.47 -8.92
CA CYS A 130 -11.61 11.87 -8.72
C CYS A 130 -12.00 12.51 -10.07
N ASP A 131 -13.13 13.18 -10.09
CA ASP A 131 -13.50 14.07 -11.18
C ASP A 131 -12.72 15.39 -11.04
N LEU A 132 -12.01 15.80 -12.10
CA LEU A 132 -11.15 16.98 -12.09
C LEU A 132 -11.85 18.25 -12.56
N HIS A 133 -13.18 18.23 -12.71
CA HIS A 133 -13.96 19.42 -13.00
C HIS A 133 -14.23 20.25 -11.72
N ALA A 134 -14.67 21.49 -11.89
CA ALA A 134 -14.91 22.41 -10.78
C ALA A 134 -15.98 21.94 -9.78
N THR A 135 -16.95 21.14 -10.23
CA THR A 135 -17.99 20.49 -9.42
C THR A 135 -17.57 19.11 -8.94
N SER A 136 -16.31 18.92 -8.71
CA SER A 136 -15.57 17.69 -8.53
C SER A 136 -16.27 16.63 -7.66
N GLY A 137 -16.63 15.52 -8.31
CA GLY A 137 -17.07 14.30 -7.63
C GLY A 137 -15.89 13.42 -7.19
N MET A 138 -16.17 12.56 -6.23
CA MET A 138 -15.23 11.53 -5.79
C MET A 138 -15.97 10.20 -5.67
N SER A 139 -15.33 9.12 -6.12
CA SER A 139 -15.90 7.79 -6.00
C SER A 139 -14.84 6.76 -5.66
N LEU A 140 -15.28 5.68 -5.04
CA LEU A 140 -14.50 4.44 -4.89
C LEU A 140 -15.09 3.37 -5.80
N TYR A 141 -14.24 2.57 -6.39
CA TYR A 141 -14.63 1.40 -7.15
C TYR A 141 -13.90 0.15 -6.65
N SER A 142 -14.66 -0.92 -6.48
CA SER A 142 -14.13 -2.26 -6.25
C SER A 142 -14.95 -3.26 -7.05
N ALA A 143 -14.32 -4.31 -7.59
CA ALA A 143 -15.05 -5.35 -8.34
C ALA A 143 -16.14 -6.04 -7.51
N SER A 144 -15.97 -6.12 -6.19
CA SER A 144 -16.94 -6.76 -5.28
C SER A 144 -18.06 -5.84 -4.79
N TYR A 145 -17.82 -4.53 -4.74
CA TYR A 145 -18.78 -3.54 -4.21
C TYR A 145 -19.39 -2.64 -5.28
N GLY A 146 -18.79 -2.62 -6.48
CA GLY A 146 -19.17 -1.69 -7.54
C GLY A 146 -18.65 -0.28 -7.29
N LEU A 147 -19.30 0.71 -7.90
CA LEU A 147 -19.00 2.14 -7.78
C LEU A 147 -19.82 2.75 -6.65
N THR A 148 -19.16 3.44 -5.72
CA THR A 148 -19.75 4.22 -4.62
C THR A 148 -19.25 5.65 -4.71
N GLY A 149 -20.10 6.65 -4.55
CA GLY A 149 -19.76 8.08 -4.62
C GLY A 149 -20.52 8.81 -5.73
N ASN A 150 -20.06 10.00 -6.10
CA ASN A 150 -20.77 10.91 -7.00
C ASN A 150 -19.98 11.33 -8.26
N ALA A 151 -18.82 10.78 -8.52
CA ALA A 151 -18.14 10.98 -9.80
C ALA A 151 -18.87 10.21 -10.92
N ASP A 152 -19.10 10.86 -12.05
CA ASP A 152 -19.63 10.20 -13.25
C ASP A 152 -18.52 9.43 -13.96
N VAL A 153 -18.54 8.11 -13.83
CA VAL A 153 -17.46 7.23 -14.31
C VAL A 153 -17.95 6.34 -15.43
N PRO A 154 -17.50 6.56 -16.68
CA PRO A 154 -17.84 5.68 -17.80
C PRO A 154 -17.38 4.24 -17.57
N SER A 155 -18.19 3.27 -17.99
CA SER A 155 -17.87 1.83 -17.84
C SER A 155 -16.57 1.43 -18.56
N SER A 156 -16.20 2.13 -19.62
CA SER A 156 -14.92 1.93 -20.33
C SER A 156 -13.72 2.27 -19.46
N ILE A 157 -13.83 3.24 -18.55
CA ILE A 157 -12.78 3.58 -17.60
C ILE A 157 -12.70 2.51 -16.50
N LEU A 158 -13.86 2.07 -15.96
CA LEU A 158 -13.89 1.00 -14.96
C LEU A 158 -13.23 -0.29 -15.47
N SER A 159 -13.41 -0.62 -16.75
CA SER A 159 -12.78 -1.81 -17.37
C SER A 159 -11.28 -1.62 -17.68
N SER A 160 -10.77 -0.39 -17.67
CA SER A 160 -9.37 -0.05 -17.95
C SER A 160 -8.56 0.36 -16.71
N LEU A 161 -9.14 0.22 -15.51
CA LEU A 161 -8.45 0.55 -14.26
C LEU A 161 -7.16 -0.26 -14.10
N SER A 162 -6.11 0.40 -13.68
CA SER A 162 -4.79 -0.20 -13.50
C SER A 162 -4.22 0.12 -12.11
N ALA A 163 -3.16 -0.58 -11.74
CA ALA A 163 -2.47 -0.33 -10.47
C ALA A 163 -1.69 1.00 -10.44
N ARG A 164 -1.51 1.65 -11.59
CA ARG A 164 -0.82 2.96 -11.68
C ARG A 164 -1.83 4.10 -11.69
N PRO A 165 -1.51 5.21 -11.02
CA PRO A 165 -2.29 6.43 -11.17
C PRO A 165 -2.37 6.85 -12.64
N CYS A 166 -3.57 7.15 -13.11
CA CYS A 166 -3.81 7.52 -14.51
C CYS A 166 -4.84 8.65 -14.60
N ARG A 167 -4.56 9.65 -15.47
CA ARG A 167 -5.54 10.66 -15.86
C ARG A 167 -6.21 10.26 -17.17
N HIS A 168 -7.52 10.19 -17.17
CA HIS A 168 -8.34 9.90 -18.34
C HIS A 168 -9.02 11.21 -18.77
N ARG A 169 -8.55 11.79 -19.86
CA ARG A 169 -9.08 13.06 -20.37
C ARG A 169 -9.55 12.91 -21.80
N ASN A 170 -10.81 13.23 -22.04
CA ASN A 170 -11.43 13.33 -23.37
C ASN A 170 -12.47 14.47 -23.39
N GLU A 171 -13.30 14.55 -24.42
CA GLU A 171 -14.32 15.61 -24.55
C GLU A 171 -15.43 15.53 -23.50
N THR A 172 -15.66 14.37 -22.89
CA THR A 172 -16.79 14.12 -21.99
C THR A 172 -16.39 13.92 -20.54
N CYS A 173 -15.11 13.62 -20.24
CA CYS A 173 -14.66 13.40 -18.88
C CYS A 173 -13.20 13.83 -18.68
N ASP A 174 -12.87 14.23 -17.47
CA ASP A 174 -11.50 14.44 -16.98
C ASP A 174 -11.41 13.82 -15.59
N LEU A 175 -10.99 12.55 -15.56
CA LEU A 175 -10.98 11.74 -14.35
C LEU A 175 -9.54 11.32 -13.99
N PHE A 176 -9.25 11.31 -12.72
CA PHE A 176 -7.99 10.74 -12.19
C PHE A 176 -8.30 9.47 -11.40
N THR A 177 -7.68 8.37 -11.77
CA THR A 177 -7.86 7.07 -11.14
C THR A 177 -6.59 6.58 -10.47
N GLU A 178 -6.69 6.01 -9.29
CA GLU A 178 -5.57 5.42 -8.57
C GLU A 178 -6.01 4.25 -7.72
N GLN A 179 -5.28 3.14 -7.80
CA GLN A 179 -5.45 2.04 -6.88
C GLN A 179 -4.90 2.41 -5.50
N ILE A 180 -5.79 2.52 -4.51
CA ILE A 180 -5.46 2.90 -3.14
C ILE A 180 -5.53 1.75 -2.15
N GLY A 181 -6.24 0.69 -2.47
CA GLY A 181 -6.25 -0.58 -1.75
C GLY A 181 -5.72 -1.71 -2.62
N THR A 182 -4.95 -2.59 -2.05
CA THR A 182 -4.44 -3.78 -2.72
C THR A 182 -4.82 -5.02 -1.92
N SER A 183 -5.31 -6.03 -2.61
CA SER A 183 -5.51 -7.35 -2.04
C SER A 183 -4.18 -7.98 -1.62
N GLY A 184 -4.27 -8.95 -0.71
CA GLY A 184 -3.14 -9.73 -0.23
C GLY A 184 -2.73 -9.40 1.20
N THR A 185 -2.32 -10.46 1.87
CA THR A 185 -1.83 -10.44 3.26
C THR A 185 -0.40 -10.93 3.27
N VAL A 186 0.39 -10.41 4.19
CA VAL A 186 1.68 -10.98 4.55
C VAL A 186 1.47 -11.89 5.74
N TYR A 187 1.49 -13.19 5.49
CA TYR A 187 1.52 -14.20 6.55
C TYR A 187 2.96 -14.40 7.02
N VAL A 188 3.21 -14.12 8.29
CA VAL A 188 4.52 -14.26 8.93
C VAL A 188 4.48 -15.48 9.83
N PHE A 189 5.09 -16.56 9.40
CA PHE A 189 5.17 -17.82 10.14
C PHE A 189 6.36 -17.79 11.09
N GLY A 190 6.09 -17.63 12.39
CA GLY A 190 7.04 -17.47 13.46
C GLY A 190 7.09 -16.06 14.05
N GLY A 191 6.73 -15.89 15.33
CA GLY A 191 6.66 -14.62 16.06
C GLY A 191 7.98 -14.19 16.73
N GLY A 192 9.13 -14.67 16.25
CA GLY A 192 10.45 -14.41 16.82
C GLY A 192 10.97 -12.98 16.64
N HIS A 193 12.21 -12.75 17.04
CA HIS A 193 12.83 -11.41 17.06
C HIS A 193 12.85 -10.70 15.70
N VAL A 194 13.04 -11.44 14.58
CA VAL A 194 13.02 -10.85 13.24
C VAL A 194 11.61 -10.41 12.90
N SER A 195 10.60 -11.23 13.17
CA SER A 195 9.19 -10.91 12.92
C SER A 195 8.73 -9.67 13.68
N GLN A 196 9.14 -9.51 14.95
CA GLN A 196 8.84 -8.34 15.78
C GLN A 196 9.45 -7.04 15.22
N LYS A 197 10.52 -7.13 14.43
CA LYS A 197 11.09 -5.98 13.69
C LYS A 197 10.51 -5.82 12.30
N LEU A 198 10.13 -6.92 11.66
CA LEU A 198 9.61 -6.93 10.29
C LEU A 198 8.19 -6.34 10.21
N VAL A 199 7.30 -6.74 11.09
CA VAL A 199 5.88 -6.35 11.04
C VAL A 199 5.67 -4.84 11.10
N PRO A 200 6.28 -4.07 12.03
CA PRO A 200 6.15 -2.61 12.04
C PRO A 200 6.65 -1.94 10.76
N ILE A 201 7.76 -2.42 10.19
CA ILE A 201 8.32 -1.86 8.95
C ILE A 201 7.39 -2.16 7.77
N LEU A 202 6.88 -3.39 7.63
CA LEU A 202 5.92 -3.76 6.61
C LEU A 202 4.63 -2.95 6.72
N ALA A 203 4.08 -2.78 7.92
CA ALA A 203 2.89 -1.97 8.17
C ALA A 203 3.11 -0.51 7.78
N SER A 204 4.31 0.05 8.05
CA SER A 204 4.65 1.45 7.68
C SER A 204 4.67 1.69 6.16
N VAL A 205 4.78 0.64 5.35
CA VAL A 205 4.73 0.68 3.88
C VAL A 205 3.49 0.00 3.31
N ASP A 206 2.41 0.01 4.09
CA ASP A 206 1.05 -0.43 3.69
C ASP A 206 0.93 -1.94 3.39
N PHE A 207 1.74 -2.80 3.99
CA PHE A 207 1.45 -4.24 4.01
C PHE A 207 0.55 -4.60 5.19
N HIS A 208 -0.42 -5.47 4.93
CA HIS A 208 -1.30 -6.03 5.95
C HIS A 208 -0.69 -7.34 6.47
N CYS A 209 -0.29 -7.38 7.74
CA CYS A 209 0.45 -8.49 8.30
C CYS A 209 -0.41 -9.31 9.27
N ILE A 210 -0.34 -10.64 9.15
CA ILE A 210 -0.85 -11.62 10.12
C ILE A 210 0.33 -12.46 10.60
N VAL A 211 0.51 -12.58 11.91
CA VAL A 211 1.59 -13.37 12.52
C VAL A 211 1.04 -14.67 13.04
N LEU A 212 1.72 -15.76 12.72
CA LEU A 212 1.38 -17.11 13.17
C LEU A 212 2.56 -17.73 13.94
N ASP A 213 2.28 -18.33 15.08
CA ASP A 213 3.28 -19.13 15.83
C ASP A 213 2.56 -20.31 16.51
N ASP A 214 3.30 -21.39 16.80
CA ASP A 214 2.81 -22.54 17.53
C ASP A 214 2.88 -22.37 19.07
N ARG A 215 3.34 -21.22 19.52
CA ARG A 215 3.54 -20.90 20.94
C ARG A 215 2.75 -19.65 21.34
N PRO A 216 1.92 -19.73 22.41
CA PRO A 216 1.09 -18.61 22.84
C PRO A 216 1.88 -17.33 23.16
N GLU A 217 3.06 -17.46 23.77
CA GLU A 217 3.90 -16.31 24.12
C GLU A 217 4.46 -15.54 22.93
N PHE A 218 4.43 -16.11 21.72
CA PHE A 218 4.85 -15.45 20.47
C PHE A 218 3.69 -14.99 19.58
N THR A 219 2.46 -15.20 20.04
CA THR A 219 1.24 -14.68 19.41
C THR A 219 0.55 -13.64 20.29
N ASP A 220 1.19 -13.16 21.35
CA ASP A 220 0.67 -12.05 22.15
C ASP A 220 0.55 -10.79 21.28
N PRO A 221 -0.66 -10.19 21.11
CA PRO A 221 -0.85 -8.96 20.37
C PRO A 221 0.03 -7.80 20.85
N ALA A 222 0.44 -7.79 22.12
CA ALA A 222 1.34 -6.76 22.65
C ALA A 222 2.73 -6.77 21.99
N LEU A 223 3.18 -7.91 21.44
CA LEU A 223 4.43 -8.02 20.69
C LEU A 223 4.29 -7.48 19.26
N PHE A 224 3.07 -7.38 18.74
CA PHE A 224 2.77 -7.04 17.35
C PHE A 224 1.64 -5.99 17.25
N PRO A 225 1.80 -4.79 17.81
CA PRO A 225 0.74 -3.77 17.81
C PRO A 225 0.38 -3.28 16.40
N ASP A 226 1.29 -3.47 15.43
CA ASP A 226 1.08 -3.09 14.03
C ASP A 226 0.62 -4.26 13.15
N ALA A 227 0.49 -5.48 13.70
CA ALA A 227 -0.15 -6.58 12.99
C ALA A 227 -1.67 -6.40 12.97
N ALA A 228 -2.31 -6.87 11.92
CA ALA A 228 -3.76 -6.92 11.85
C ALA A 228 -4.33 -8.01 12.76
N GLU A 229 -3.59 -9.11 12.88
CA GLU A 229 -3.97 -10.26 13.69
C GLU A 229 -2.73 -11.07 14.11
N THR A 230 -2.83 -11.75 15.24
CA THR A 230 -1.89 -12.79 15.66
C THR A 230 -2.66 -14.08 15.90
N ILE A 231 -2.17 -15.20 15.36
CA ILE A 231 -2.87 -16.49 15.39
C ILE A 231 -1.97 -17.55 16.03
N LEU A 232 -2.46 -18.17 17.09
CA LEU A 232 -1.89 -19.41 17.58
C LEU A 232 -2.33 -20.55 16.66
N CYS A 233 -1.39 -21.18 15.95
CA CYS A 233 -1.71 -22.20 14.97
C CYS A 233 -0.84 -23.46 15.12
N ASP A 234 -1.39 -24.58 14.66
CA ASP A 234 -0.62 -25.79 14.44
C ASP A 234 0.07 -25.71 13.06
N PHE A 235 1.39 -25.71 13.05
CA PHE A 235 2.15 -25.68 11.80
C PHE A 235 2.03 -26.95 10.96
N ASP A 236 1.54 -28.04 11.51
CA ASP A 236 1.23 -29.26 10.75
C ASP A 236 -0.07 -29.12 9.95
N HIS A 237 -0.95 -28.16 10.30
CA HIS A 237 -2.30 -28.01 9.74
C HIS A 237 -2.66 -26.54 9.49
N LEU A 238 -1.95 -25.85 8.57
CA LEU A 238 -2.17 -24.42 8.26
C LEU A 238 -3.54 -24.12 7.69
N ASP A 239 -4.10 -25.05 6.94
CA ASP A 239 -5.41 -24.98 6.31
C ASP A 239 -6.57 -24.81 7.31
N GLN A 240 -6.38 -25.23 8.56
CA GLN A 240 -7.35 -25.03 9.64
C GLN A 240 -7.39 -23.59 10.16
N SER A 241 -6.30 -22.85 9.98
CA SER A 241 -6.14 -21.50 10.53
C SER A 241 -6.25 -20.41 9.49
N ILE A 242 -5.81 -20.64 8.25
CA ILE A 242 -5.73 -19.64 7.20
C ILE A 242 -6.10 -20.20 5.83
N SER A 243 -6.56 -19.30 4.95
CA SER A 243 -6.75 -19.57 3.53
C SER A 243 -5.89 -18.60 2.72
N ILE A 244 -4.96 -19.15 1.94
CA ILE A 244 -3.97 -18.38 1.17
C ILE A 244 -4.46 -18.25 -0.28
N THR A 245 -4.39 -17.04 -0.80
CA THR A 245 -4.78 -16.68 -2.17
C THR A 245 -3.56 -16.35 -3.03
N ASP A 246 -3.77 -16.17 -4.33
CA ASP A 246 -2.75 -15.73 -5.29
C ASP A 246 -2.34 -14.25 -5.09
N ALA A 247 -2.97 -13.54 -4.15
CA ALA A 247 -2.59 -12.20 -3.75
C ALA A 247 -1.62 -12.16 -2.56
N ASP A 248 -1.47 -13.27 -1.83
CA ASP A 248 -0.84 -13.30 -0.52
C ASP A 248 0.68 -13.57 -0.57
N TYR A 249 1.35 -13.07 0.44
CA TYR A 249 2.78 -13.18 0.66
C TYR A 249 3.03 -14.01 1.91
N CYS A 250 3.97 -14.93 1.85
CA CYS A 250 4.34 -15.81 2.95
C CYS A 250 5.80 -15.59 3.33
N CYS A 251 6.06 -15.27 4.61
CA CYS A 251 7.40 -15.15 5.18
C CYS A 251 7.60 -16.25 6.22
N VAL A 252 8.40 -17.27 5.90
CA VAL A 252 8.68 -18.41 6.79
C VAL A 252 9.94 -18.13 7.60
N MET A 253 9.77 -18.01 8.91
CA MET A 253 10.85 -17.76 9.88
C MET A 253 10.57 -18.43 11.22
N THR A 254 10.12 -19.70 11.13
CA THR A 254 9.75 -20.49 12.31
C THR A 254 10.95 -20.89 13.15
N ARG A 255 10.67 -21.45 14.32
CA ARG A 255 11.69 -22.02 15.20
C ARG A 255 12.17 -23.37 14.68
N GLY A 256 13.32 -23.38 13.99
CA GLY A 256 14.00 -24.63 13.64
C GLY A 256 13.55 -25.24 12.30
N HIS A 257 14.40 -26.10 11.75
CA HIS A 257 14.29 -26.61 10.38
C HIS A 257 13.13 -27.56 10.14
N ALA A 258 12.62 -28.21 11.20
CA ALA A 258 11.50 -29.15 11.06
C ALA A 258 10.24 -28.38 10.61
N TYR A 259 9.85 -27.35 11.35
CA TYR A 259 8.68 -26.54 11.02
C TYR A 259 8.84 -25.75 9.73
N ASP A 260 10.04 -25.18 9.45
CA ASP A 260 10.30 -24.52 8.17
C ASP A 260 9.99 -25.45 6.99
N THR A 261 10.33 -26.74 7.05
CA THR A 261 10.06 -27.69 5.96
C THR A 261 8.56 -27.99 5.82
N ILE A 262 7.88 -28.25 6.94
CA ILE A 262 6.43 -28.56 6.96
C ILE A 262 5.62 -27.37 6.41
N VAL A 263 5.91 -26.17 6.89
CA VAL A 263 5.25 -24.94 6.44
C VAL A 263 5.49 -24.74 4.94
N GLN A 264 6.74 -24.85 4.46
CA GLN A 264 7.04 -24.71 3.03
C GLN A 264 6.30 -25.74 2.17
N ALA A 265 6.21 -27.00 2.61
CA ALA A 265 5.49 -28.03 1.86
C ALA A 265 4.01 -27.69 1.68
N GLN A 266 3.35 -27.20 2.73
CA GLN A 266 1.95 -26.76 2.68
C GLN A 266 1.78 -25.52 1.81
N LEU A 267 2.69 -24.54 1.93
CA LEU A 267 2.63 -23.30 1.13
C LEU A 267 2.80 -23.55 -0.36
N LEU A 268 3.63 -24.52 -0.77
CA LEU A 268 3.79 -24.89 -2.18
C LEU A 268 2.51 -25.50 -2.78
N ALA A 269 1.62 -26.08 -1.96
CA ALA A 269 0.31 -26.54 -2.39
C ALA A 269 -0.72 -25.41 -2.51
N THR A 270 -0.38 -24.19 -2.12
CA THR A 270 -1.26 -23.00 -2.22
C THR A 270 -0.91 -22.14 -3.43
N PRO A 271 -1.83 -21.24 -3.87
CA PRO A 271 -1.53 -20.29 -4.92
C PRO A 271 -0.69 -19.08 -4.46
N ALA A 272 -0.08 -19.09 -3.26
CA ALA A 272 0.68 -17.96 -2.70
C ALA A 272 1.54 -17.27 -3.76
N PHE A 273 1.41 -15.94 -3.84
CA PHE A 273 2.17 -15.14 -4.81
C PHE A 273 3.67 -15.09 -4.48
N TYR A 274 4.00 -15.05 -3.19
CA TYR A 274 5.37 -14.94 -2.71
C TYR A 274 5.61 -15.88 -1.55
N ILE A 275 6.69 -16.65 -1.60
CA ILE A 275 7.13 -17.53 -0.50
C ILE A 275 8.60 -17.21 -0.20
N GLY A 276 8.84 -16.40 0.83
CA GLY A 276 10.18 -16.05 1.31
C GLY A 276 10.53 -16.83 2.56
N VAL A 277 11.73 -17.42 2.61
CA VAL A 277 12.16 -18.26 3.72
C VAL A 277 13.47 -17.75 4.29
N ILE A 278 13.51 -17.55 5.62
CA ILE A 278 14.74 -17.19 6.31
C ILE A 278 15.69 -18.38 6.36
N GLY A 279 16.94 -18.18 6.03
CA GLY A 279 17.93 -19.26 6.09
C GLY A 279 19.22 -18.92 5.36
N SER A 280 20.19 -19.82 5.43
CA SER A 280 21.42 -19.72 4.63
C SER A 280 21.36 -20.61 3.40
N LEU A 281 22.15 -20.28 2.38
CA LEU A 281 22.30 -21.13 1.18
C LEU A 281 22.69 -22.57 1.51
N ALA A 282 23.50 -22.78 2.55
CA ALA A 282 23.90 -24.12 3.00
C ALA A 282 22.70 -24.94 3.52
N LYS A 283 21.75 -24.30 4.19
CA LYS A 283 20.54 -24.94 4.72
C LYS A 283 19.52 -25.24 3.63
N ARG A 284 19.44 -24.39 2.60
CA ARG A 284 18.52 -24.55 1.46
C ARG A 284 18.59 -25.95 0.86
N ALA A 285 19.79 -26.43 0.55
CA ALA A 285 19.98 -27.73 -0.11
C ALA A 285 19.38 -28.90 0.70
N GLY A 286 19.56 -28.90 2.02
CA GLY A 286 18.99 -29.92 2.91
C GLY A 286 17.47 -29.86 2.98
N VAL A 287 16.89 -28.65 3.07
CA VAL A 287 15.43 -28.48 3.11
C VAL A 287 14.82 -28.88 1.76
N PHE A 288 15.38 -28.45 0.65
CA PHE A 288 14.89 -28.81 -0.70
C PHE A 288 14.95 -30.30 -0.95
N HIS A 289 16.03 -30.98 -0.51
CA HIS A 289 16.11 -32.44 -0.59
C HIS A 289 14.95 -33.10 0.18
N ARG A 290 14.64 -32.63 1.38
CA ARG A 290 13.53 -33.16 2.19
C ARG A 290 12.17 -32.87 1.52
N LEU A 291 11.94 -31.69 0.99
CA LEU A 291 10.70 -31.34 0.29
C LEU A 291 10.42 -32.30 -0.87
N VAL A 292 11.44 -32.63 -1.66
CA VAL A 292 11.30 -33.60 -2.75
C VAL A 292 11.11 -35.02 -2.23
N LYS A 293 11.93 -35.48 -1.27
CA LYS A 293 11.98 -36.89 -0.87
C LYS A 293 10.89 -37.28 0.13
N GLU A 294 10.57 -36.40 1.09
CA GLU A 294 9.62 -36.69 2.17
C GLU A 294 8.22 -36.20 1.84
N TYR A 295 8.09 -35.10 1.09
CA TYR A 295 6.80 -34.47 0.77
C TYR A 295 6.37 -34.64 -0.70
N GLY A 296 7.22 -35.22 -1.57
CA GLY A 296 6.89 -35.47 -2.95
C GLY A 296 6.73 -34.21 -3.82
N ILE A 297 7.31 -33.08 -3.41
CA ILE A 297 7.25 -31.83 -4.14
C ILE A 297 8.05 -31.92 -5.45
N ASP A 298 7.47 -31.49 -6.58
CA ASP A 298 8.19 -31.39 -7.86
C ASP A 298 9.32 -30.34 -7.72
N GLU A 299 10.52 -30.68 -8.24
CA GLU A 299 11.68 -29.79 -8.19
C GLU A 299 11.40 -28.41 -8.81
N ARG A 300 10.51 -28.33 -9.81
CA ARG A 300 10.10 -27.07 -10.42
C ARG A 300 9.30 -26.14 -9.49
N GLU A 301 8.55 -26.70 -8.55
CA GLU A 301 7.83 -25.91 -7.55
C GLU A 301 8.78 -25.24 -6.54
N LEU A 302 10.00 -25.78 -6.35
CA LEU A 302 11.00 -25.19 -5.48
C LEU A 302 11.48 -23.80 -5.97
N ASP A 303 11.33 -23.49 -7.25
CA ASP A 303 11.65 -22.16 -7.82
C ASP A 303 10.74 -21.07 -7.29
N ARG A 304 9.59 -21.42 -6.73
CA ARG A 304 8.68 -20.47 -6.05
C ARG A 304 9.20 -20.02 -4.70
N ILE A 305 10.18 -20.73 -4.11
CA ILE A 305 10.74 -20.40 -2.82
C ILE A 305 11.94 -19.47 -2.97
N ILE A 306 11.84 -18.29 -2.39
CA ILE A 306 12.93 -17.33 -2.30
C ILE A 306 13.68 -17.55 -0.98
N THR A 307 14.87 -18.12 -1.03
CA THR A 307 15.71 -18.35 0.12
C THR A 307 17.20 -18.24 -0.23
N PRO A 308 17.98 -17.46 0.51
CA PRO A 308 17.62 -16.60 1.65
C PRO A 308 16.64 -15.49 1.24
N VAL A 309 15.63 -15.23 2.09
CA VAL A 309 14.71 -14.12 1.92
C VAL A 309 15.41 -12.78 2.15
N GLY A 310 15.00 -11.76 1.38
CA GLY A 310 15.54 -10.41 1.48
C GLY A 310 16.59 -10.06 0.43
N LEU A 311 16.83 -8.77 0.27
CA LEU A 311 17.89 -8.23 -0.59
C LEU A 311 19.26 -8.44 0.05
N ASN A 312 20.29 -8.68 -0.76
CA ASN A 312 21.66 -8.88 -0.27
C ASN A 312 22.31 -7.54 0.14
N ILE A 313 21.90 -7.01 1.28
CA ILE A 313 22.46 -5.78 1.87
C ILE A 313 23.47 -6.05 2.97
N LYS A 314 23.89 -7.33 3.15
CA LYS A 314 24.80 -7.76 4.23
C LYS A 314 24.21 -7.53 5.62
N ALA A 315 22.90 -7.74 5.77
CA ALA A 315 22.18 -7.60 7.02
C ALA A 315 22.63 -8.66 8.05
N GLU A 316 22.89 -8.24 9.29
CA GLU A 316 23.34 -9.10 10.40
C GLU A 316 22.36 -9.08 11.56
N THR A 317 21.82 -7.92 11.92
CA THR A 317 20.87 -7.76 13.02
C THR A 317 19.42 -8.08 12.61
N PRO A 318 18.55 -8.48 13.56
CA PRO A 318 17.13 -8.67 13.27
C PRO A 318 16.45 -7.48 12.57
N ALA A 319 16.83 -6.25 12.92
CA ALA A 319 16.29 -5.04 12.30
C ALA A 319 16.79 -4.86 10.86
N GLU A 320 18.06 -5.09 10.58
CA GLU A 320 18.61 -5.03 9.22
C GLU A 320 18.02 -6.13 8.32
N ILE A 321 17.84 -7.34 8.86
CA ILE A 321 17.17 -8.44 8.15
C ILE A 321 15.73 -8.04 7.81
N ALA A 322 15.01 -7.42 8.72
CA ALA A 322 13.67 -6.93 8.49
C ALA A 322 13.62 -5.87 7.37
N ILE A 323 14.58 -4.93 7.34
CA ILE A 323 14.72 -3.94 6.25
C ILE A 323 15.01 -4.63 4.91
N SER A 324 15.90 -5.61 4.91
CA SER A 324 16.26 -6.41 3.73
C SER A 324 15.04 -7.12 3.14
N ILE A 325 14.26 -7.80 3.98
CA ILE A 325 13.02 -8.51 3.60
C ILE A 325 12.00 -7.51 3.08
N THR A 326 11.77 -6.41 3.79
CA THR A 326 10.82 -5.37 3.37
C THR A 326 11.20 -4.78 2.01
N GLY A 327 12.49 -4.50 1.78
CA GLY A 327 12.97 -4.00 0.50
C GLY A 327 12.67 -4.96 -0.66
N GLN A 328 12.90 -6.27 -0.48
CA GLN A 328 12.56 -7.29 -1.47
C GLN A 328 11.04 -7.36 -1.71
N MET A 329 10.24 -7.33 -0.65
CA MET A 329 8.78 -7.37 -0.79
C MET A 329 8.21 -6.14 -1.51
N ILE A 330 8.79 -4.94 -1.28
CA ILE A 330 8.45 -3.73 -2.04
C ILE A 330 8.77 -3.92 -3.53
N GLN A 331 9.94 -4.47 -3.84
CA GLN A 331 10.34 -4.75 -5.22
C GLN A 331 9.37 -5.74 -5.88
N VAL A 332 9.09 -6.87 -5.25
CA VAL A 332 8.17 -7.91 -5.77
C VAL A 332 6.75 -7.35 -5.96
N ARG A 333 6.25 -6.54 -5.02
CA ARG A 333 4.97 -5.85 -5.15
C ARG A 333 4.95 -4.89 -6.35
N ALA A 334 6.03 -4.17 -6.60
CA ALA A 334 6.13 -3.26 -7.74
C ALA A 334 6.19 -4.02 -9.08
N GLU A 335 6.90 -5.14 -9.14
CA GLU A 335 6.99 -6.03 -10.31
C GLU A 335 5.63 -6.65 -10.64
N ARG A 336 4.88 -7.14 -9.62
CA ARG A 336 3.51 -7.62 -9.79
C ARG A 336 2.61 -6.55 -10.41
N LYS A 337 2.62 -5.34 -9.86
CA LYS A 337 1.85 -4.21 -10.42
C LYS A 337 2.24 -3.85 -11.85
N ALA A 338 3.48 -4.09 -12.25
CA ALA A 338 3.93 -3.88 -13.62
C ALA A 338 3.48 -4.99 -14.58
N ALA A 339 3.36 -6.22 -14.12
CA ALA A 339 2.92 -7.38 -14.91
C ALA A 339 1.39 -7.43 -15.12
N MET A 340 0.61 -6.76 -14.28
CA MET A 340 -0.87 -6.66 -14.39
C MET A 340 -1.31 -5.59 -15.41
N LYS A 341 -0.39 -5.11 -16.27
CA LYS A 341 -0.65 -4.24 -17.42
C LYS A 341 -0.85 -5.02 -18.69
#